data_6900573f8cba63509a571fd7238d8264
#
_entry.id   6900573f8cba63509a571fd7238d8264
#
_cell.length_a   1.000
_cell.length_b   1.000
_cell.length_c   1.000
_cell.angle_alpha   90.00
_cell.angle_beta   90.00
_cell.angle_gamma   90.00
#
_symmetry.space_group_name_H-M   'P 1'
#
loop_
_entity.id
_entity.type
_entity.pdbx_description
1 polymer ?
#
loop_
_entity_poly.entity_id
_entity_poly.type
_entity_poly.pdbx_seq_one_letter_code
_entity_poly.pdbx_strand_id
1 'polypeptide(L)'
;VKNPAWRLVQALATMKDANDHVTIDGFYDDVKKPSDYEMKCLETLCYPEEASKQRMGLDGFINDLTGIPLLEKFYYQPTANIAGFKAGYIGDGAKTVLPGSAVVKMDLRLVPDQTPDDILAKVRAHLDRRGFTDIEVVKISGEPPFRADPNCLFAQSVIRCAQPVYGVDPD
;
A
#
# COMPACT_ATOMS: atom_id res chain seq x y z
N VAL A 1 -28.49 19.66 3.73
CA VAL A 1 -27.65 18.83 4.64
C VAL A 1 -26.57 18.16 3.79
N LYS A 2 -25.30 18.25 4.20
CA LYS A 2 -24.19 17.59 3.50
C LYS A 2 -24.31 16.08 3.73
N ASN A 3 -24.16 15.28 2.66
CA ASN A 3 -24.16 13.82 2.75
C ASN A 3 -22.75 13.35 3.16
N PRO A 4 -22.56 12.70 4.33
CA PRO A 4 -21.24 12.28 4.79
C PRO A 4 -20.58 11.23 3.88
N ALA A 5 -21.35 10.40 3.19
CA ALA A 5 -20.79 9.45 2.22
C ALA A 5 -20.14 10.16 1.05
N TRP A 6 -20.82 11.13 0.42
CA TRP A 6 -20.20 11.95 -0.62
C TRP A 6 -19.00 12.74 -0.15
N ARG A 7 -19.07 13.27 1.08
CA ARG A 7 -17.98 14.00 1.69
C ARG A 7 -16.73 13.12 1.83
N LEU A 8 -16.91 11.88 2.31
CA LEU A 8 -15.84 10.92 2.47
C LEU A 8 -15.27 10.45 1.12
N VAL A 9 -16.13 10.15 0.13
CA VAL A 9 -15.70 9.79 -1.23
C VAL A 9 -14.86 10.89 -1.87
N GLN A 10 -15.30 12.16 -1.75
CA GLN A 10 -14.53 13.30 -2.28
C GLN A 10 -13.17 13.44 -1.60
N ALA A 11 -13.07 13.20 -0.30
CA ALA A 11 -11.80 13.20 0.42
C ALA A 11 -10.88 12.08 -0.06
N LEU A 12 -11.39 10.85 -0.17
CA LEU A 12 -10.63 9.70 -0.65
C LEU A 12 -10.13 9.90 -2.09
N ALA A 13 -10.95 10.50 -2.95
CA ALA A 13 -10.56 10.81 -4.33
C ALA A 13 -9.38 11.79 -4.44
N THR A 14 -9.02 12.50 -3.36
CA THR A 14 -7.82 13.34 -3.32
C THR A 14 -6.56 12.60 -2.86
N MET A 15 -6.71 11.37 -2.37
CA MET A 15 -5.60 10.60 -1.76
C MET A 15 -4.93 9.62 -2.72
N LYS A 16 -5.60 9.30 -3.83
CA LYS A 16 -5.10 8.36 -4.84
C LYS A 16 -5.63 8.74 -6.22
N ASP A 17 -4.81 8.72 -7.24
CA ASP A 17 -5.20 9.02 -8.61
C ASP A 17 -5.67 7.78 -9.40
N ALA A 18 -6.05 8.00 -10.66
CA ALA A 18 -6.53 6.94 -11.55
C ALA A 18 -5.43 5.95 -11.97
N ASN A 19 -4.15 6.30 -11.79
CA ASN A 19 -3.00 5.46 -12.06
C ASN A 19 -2.51 4.71 -10.82
N ASP A 20 -3.33 4.66 -9.76
CA ASP A 20 -2.99 4.02 -8.49
C ASP A 20 -1.81 4.66 -7.75
N HIS A 21 -1.46 5.91 -8.10
CA HIS A 21 -0.46 6.67 -7.37
C HIS A 21 -1.07 7.36 -6.14
N VAL A 22 -0.43 7.24 -4.98
CA VAL A 22 -0.89 7.91 -3.76
C VAL A 22 -0.56 9.40 -3.85
N THR A 23 -1.59 10.22 -3.79
CA THR A 23 -1.50 11.69 -3.93
C THR A 23 -1.55 12.43 -2.59
N ILE A 24 -1.36 11.71 -1.48
CA ILE A 24 -1.19 12.32 -0.16
C ILE A 24 0.11 13.11 -0.16
N ASP A 25 0.02 14.40 0.18
CA ASP A 25 1.17 15.31 0.13
C ASP A 25 2.31 14.81 1.02
N GLY A 26 3.50 14.64 0.45
CA GLY A 26 4.68 14.14 1.13
C GLY A 26 4.74 12.62 1.36
N PHE A 27 3.78 11.85 0.83
CA PHE A 27 3.71 10.40 1.07
C PHE A 27 4.98 9.64 0.66
N TYR A 28 5.65 10.11 -0.39
CA TYR A 28 6.86 9.47 -0.94
C TYR A 28 8.18 10.14 -0.53
N ASP A 29 8.15 11.18 0.31
CA ASP A 29 9.35 11.98 0.63
C ASP A 29 10.48 11.14 1.22
N ASP A 30 10.14 10.14 2.02
CA ASP A 30 11.09 9.25 2.72
C ASP A 30 11.30 7.90 2.00
N VAL A 31 10.67 7.71 0.83
CA VAL A 31 10.80 6.45 0.07
C VAL A 31 12.13 6.40 -0.65
N LYS A 32 12.98 5.45 -0.26
CA LYS A 32 14.26 5.21 -0.91
C LYS A 32 14.13 4.25 -2.09
N LYS A 33 14.85 4.57 -3.15
CA LYS A 33 15.00 3.65 -4.28
C LYS A 33 15.79 2.42 -3.84
N PRO A 34 15.57 1.26 -4.49
CA PRO A 34 16.41 0.09 -4.31
C PRO A 34 17.89 0.43 -4.59
N SER A 35 18.79 -0.15 -3.82
CA SER A 35 20.22 -0.11 -4.11
C SER A 35 20.56 -0.94 -5.35
N ASP A 36 21.75 -0.74 -5.93
CA ASP A 36 22.22 -1.53 -7.08
C ASP A 36 22.25 -3.04 -6.79
N TYR A 37 22.53 -3.42 -5.53
CA TYR A 37 22.49 -4.81 -5.11
C TYR A 37 21.05 -5.35 -5.09
N GLU A 38 20.12 -4.62 -4.53
CA GLU A 38 18.70 -5.00 -4.49
C GLU A 38 18.09 -5.09 -5.89
N MET A 39 18.47 -4.16 -6.79
CA MET A 39 18.07 -4.25 -8.19
C MET A 39 18.58 -5.52 -8.86
N LYS A 40 19.83 -5.93 -8.61
CA LYS A 40 20.34 -7.21 -9.09
C LYS A 40 19.59 -8.42 -8.53
N CYS A 41 19.19 -8.36 -7.26
CA CYS A 41 18.34 -9.40 -6.67
C CYS A 41 16.99 -9.50 -7.41
N LEU A 42 16.35 -8.36 -7.72
CA LEU A 42 15.12 -8.37 -8.51
C LEU A 42 15.30 -8.95 -9.93
N GLU A 43 16.46 -8.71 -10.57
CA GLU A 43 16.77 -9.24 -11.89
C GLU A 43 16.92 -10.77 -11.89
N THR A 44 17.36 -11.34 -10.77
CA THR A 44 17.54 -12.80 -10.62
C THR A 44 16.31 -13.50 -10.06
N LEU A 45 15.39 -12.75 -9.48
CA LEU A 45 14.15 -13.28 -8.88
C LEU A 45 13.24 -13.88 -9.95
N CYS A 46 12.97 -15.18 -9.83
CA CYS A 46 12.04 -15.88 -10.71
C CYS A 46 10.61 -15.76 -10.20
N TYR A 47 9.98 -14.60 -10.41
CA TYR A 47 8.57 -14.40 -10.00
C TYR A 47 7.61 -15.02 -11.02
N PRO A 48 6.76 -16.00 -10.62
CA PRO A 48 5.85 -16.70 -11.54
C PRO A 48 4.59 -15.87 -11.84
N GLU A 49 4.71 -14.84 -12.68
CA GLU A 49 3.64 -13.87 -12.96
C GLU A 49 2.34 -14.53 -13.42
N GLU A 50 2.42 -15.42 -14.43
CA GLU A 50 1.23 -16.08 -14.99
C GLU A 50 0.54 -16.98 -13.96
N ALA A 51 1.30 -17.77 -13.21
CA ALA A 51 0.75 -18.60 -12.14
C ALA A 51 0.14 -17.76 -11.02
N SER A 52 0.73 -16.60 -10.73
CA SER A 52 0.22 -15.65 -9.72
C SER A 52 -1.08 -15.00 -10.19
N LYS A 53 -1.17 -14.57 -11.45
CA LYS A 53 -2.41 -14.05 -12.04
C LYS A 53 -3.53 -15.08 -12.00
N GLN A 54 -3.25 -16.31 -12.45
CA GLN A 54 -4.23 -17.41 -12.41
C GLN A 54 -4.73 -17.70 -10.99
N ARG A 55 -3.82 -17.79 -10.01
CA ARG A 55 -4.17 -18.04 -8.60
C ARG A 55 -5.04 -16.94 -8.00
N MET A 56 -4.82 -15.69 -8.39
CA MET A 56 -5.57 -14.52 -7.91
C MET A 56 -6.79 -14.17 -8.76
N GLY A 57 -7.00 -14.84 -9.90
CA GLY A 57 -8.11 -14.54 -10.82
C GLY A 57 -7.96 -13.17 -11.49
N LEU A 58 -6.73 -12.78 -11.83
CA LEU A 58 -6.44 -11.49 -12.46
C LEU A 58 -6.18 -11.64 -13.96
N ASP A 59 -6.70 -10.71 -14.76
CA ASP A 59 -6.38 -10.59 -16.17
C ASP A 59 -5.01 -9.91 -16.39
N GLY A 60 -4.61 -9.02 -15.49
CA GLY A 60 -3.33 -8.31 -15.50
C GLY A 60 -3.00 -7.73 -14.12
N PHE A 61 -1.75 -7.33 -13.93
CA PHE A 61 -1.35 -6.54 -12.76
C PHE A 61 -1.68 -5.06 -12.99
N ILE A 62 -1.62 -4.28 -11.90
CA ILE A 62 -1.92 -2.86 -11.94
C ILE A 62 -1.07 -2.14 -13.00
N ASN A 63 -1.72 -1.27 -13.78
CA ASN A 63 -1.10 -0.52 -14.88
C ASN A 63 -0.37 -1.43 -15.91
N ASP A 64 -0.80 -2.68 -16.05
CA ASP A 64 -0.19 -3.68 -16.93
C ASP A 64 1.32 -3.89 -16.71
N LEU A 65 1.78 -3.65 -15.47
CA LEU A 65 3.17 -3.83 -15.10
C LEU A 65 3.57 -5.31 -15.15
N THR A 66 4.79 -5.56 -15.66
CA THR A 66 5.42 -6.89 -15.74
C THR A 66 6.92 -6.77 -15.43
N GLY A 67 7.57 -7.88 -15.11
CA GLY A 67 9.02 -7.92 -14.89
C GLY A 67 9.51 -7.03 -13.76
N ILE A 68 10.67 -6.43 -13.93
CA ILE A 68 11.33 -5.60 -12.92
C ILE A 68 10.46 -4.44 -12.43
N PRO A 69 9.74 -3.66 -13.28
CA PRO A 69 8.85 -2.60 -12.79
C PRO A 69 7.72 -3.10 -11.88
N LEU A 70 7.18 -4.30 -12.12
CA LEU A 70 6.20 -4.91 -11.23
C LEU A 70 6.81 -5.26 -9.88
N LEU A 71 7.99 -5.91 -9.89
CA LEU A 71 8.69 -6.33 -8.69
C LEU A 71 9.16 -5.11 -7.86
N GLU A 72 9.67 -4.06 -8.51
CA GLU A 72 10.02 -2.82 -7.83
C GLU A 72 8.80 -2.21 -7.13
N LYS A 73 7.64 -2.13 -7.82
CA LYS A 73 6.41 -1.64 -7.22
C LYS A 73 5.95 -2.52 -6.06
N PHE A 74 6.08 -3.82 -6.19
CA PHE A 74 5.61 -4.80 -5.20
C PHE A 74 6.45 -4.80 -3.92
N TYR A 75 7.79 -4.73 -4.05
CA TYR A 75 8.70 -4.86 -2.91
C TYR A 75 9.16 -3.52 -2.31
N TYR A 76 9.20 -2.43 -3.11
CA TYR A 76 9.84 -1.17 -2.71
C TYR A 76 8.93 0.04 -2.70
N GLN A 77 7.65 -0.11 -3.08
CA GLN A 77 6.72 1.00 -3.09
C GLN A 77 5.66 0.86 -1.98
N PRO A 78 5.36 1.96 -1.26
CA PRO A 78 4.28 1.96 -0.29
C PRO A 78 2.92 1.95 -1.00
N THR A 79 1.90 1.44 -0.31
CA THR A 79 0.54 1.39 -0.84
C THR A 79 -0.47 2.02 0.11
N ALA A 80 -1.60 2.48 -0.45
CA ALA A 80 -2.76 2.91 0.30
C ALA A 80 -4.01 2.26 -0.29
N ASN A 81 -4.71 1.46 0.51
CA ASN A 81 -5.86 0.70 0.09
C ASN A 81 -7.07 0.93 1.00
N ILE A 82 -8.26 0.91 0.41
CA ILE A 82 -9.50 0.91 1.18
C ILE A 82 -9.79 -0.54 1.58
N ALA A 83 -9.70 -0.82 2.87
CA ALA A 83 -10.00 -2.14 3.44
C ALA A 83 -11.48 -2.32 3.80
N GLY A 84 -12.21 -1.23 3.95
CA GLY A 84 -13.65 -1.27 4.21
C GLY A 84 -14.29 0.10 4.11
N PHE A 85 -15.52 0.15 3.61
CA PHE A 85 -16.32 1.37 3.50
C PHE A 85 -17.73 1.10 4.01
N LYS A 86 -18.23 1.95 4.90
CA LYS A 86 -19.57 1.83 5.45
C LYS A 86 -20.28 3.19 5.45
N ALA A 87 -21.42 3.28 4.79
CA ALA A 87 -22.29 4.44 4.83
C ALA A 87 -23.74 4.08 4.48
N GLY A 88 -24.71 4.66 5.16
CA GLY A 88 -26.13 4.49 4.87
C GLY A 88 -26.67 3.08 5.14
N TYR A 89 -27.75 2.75 4.47
CA TYR A 89 -28.40 1.45 4.54
C TYR A 89 -27.81 0.49 3.50
N ILE A 90 -27.34 -0.67 3.96
CA ILE A 90 -26.73 -1.72 3.14
C ILE A 90 -27.45 -3.07 3.25
N GLY A 91 -28.63 -3.11 3.88
CA GLY A 91 -29.48 -4.31 3.93
C GLY A 91 -30.34 -4.47 2.69
N ASP A 92 -31.13 -5.56 2.67
CA ASP A 92 -32.01 -5.87 1.55
C ASP A 92 -33.13 -4.81 1.38
N GLY A 93 -33.52 -4.60 0.13
CA GLY A 93 -34.53 -3.62 -0.23
C GLY A 93 -34.03 -2.18 -0.34
N ALA A 94 -34.94 -1.23 -0.51
CA ALA A 94 -34.64 0.19 -0.68
C ALA A 94 -35.01 0.99 0.58
N LYS A 95 -34.08 1.87 1.02
CA LYS A 95 -34.34 2.83 2.08
C LYS A 95 -33.80 4.20 1.69
N THR A 96 -34.71 5.10 1.35
CA THR A 96 -34.39 6.46 0.91
C THR A 96 -34.10 7.36 2.11
N VAL A 97 -32.89 7.27 2.67
CA VAL A 97 -32.43 8.11 3.79
C VAL A 97 -31.01 8.62 3.56
N LEU A 98 -30.73 9.82 4.01
CA LEU A 98 -29.36 10.33 4.09
C LEU A 98 -28.64 9.62 5.24
N PRO A 99 -27.43 9.11 5.03
CA PRO A 99 -26.64 8.53 6.11
C PRO A 99 -26.32 9.58 7.18
N GLY A 100 -26.37 9.19 8.45
CA GLY A 100 -25.93 10.04 9.56
C GLY A 100 -24.41 10.10 9.69
N SER A 101 -23.70 9.08 9.18
CA SER A 101 -22.24 8.98 9.21
C SER A 101 -21.72 8.16 8.04
N ALA A 102 -20.43 8.30 7.77
CA ALA A 102 -19.70 7.44 6.85
C ALA A 102 -18.33 7.12 7.47
N VAL A 103 -17.87 5.89 7.32
CA VAL A 103 -16.60 5.41 7.85
C VAL A 103 -15.85 4.65 6.76
N VAL A 104 -14.56 4.90 6.65
CA VAL A 104 -13.64 4.11 5.84
C VAL A 104 -12.52 3.56 6.73
N LYS A 105 -12.14 2.32 6.48
CA LYS A 105 -10.90 1.74 7.00
C LYS A 105 -9.90 1.67 5.86
N MET A 106 -8.71 2.17 6.11
CA MET A 106 -7.61 2.13 5.14
C MET A 106 -6.43 1.34 5.71
N ASP A 107 -5.78 0.60 4.83
CA ASP A 107 -4.50 -0.05 5.06
C ASP A 107 -3.43 0.70 4.26
N LEU A 108 -2.41 1.19 4.96
CA LEU A 108 -1.27 1.87 4.36
C LEU A 108 -0.04 1.00 4.60
N ARG A 109 0.45 0.34 3.55
CA ARG A 109 1.69 -0.42 3.64
C ARG A 109 2.85 0.50 3.40
N LEU A 110 3.75 0.52 4.37
CA LEU A 110 4.88 1.45 4.41
C LEU A 110 6.16 0.73 4.02
N VAL A 111 7.14 1.49 3.55
CA VAL A 111 8.50 1.03 3.28
C VAL A 111 9.48 1.64 4.28
N PRO A 112 10.71 1.11 4.42
CA PRO A 112 11.72 1.65 5.33
C PRO A 112 11.87 3.17 5.20
N ASP A 113 12.18 3.81 6.33
CA ASP A 113 12.26 5.27 6.55
C ASP A 113 10.92 6.00 6.64
N GLN A 114 9.80 5.40 6.25
CA GLN A 114 8.47 5.89 6.60
C GLN A 114 8.12 5.45 8.03
N THR A 115 7.37 6.27 8.75
CA THR A 115 6.83 5.88 10.06
C THR A 115 5.31 6.02 10.10
N PRO A 116 4.59 5.15 10.83
CA PRO A 116 3.14 5.25 10.94
C PRO A 116 2.63 6.60 11.42
N ASP A 117 3.36 7.23 12.35
CA ASP A 117 2.94 8.52 12.93
C ASP A 117 3.16 9.67 11.96
N ASP A 118 4.26 9.69 11.21
CA ASP A 118 4.50 10.68 10.17
C ASP A 118 3.47 10.59 9.05
N ILE A 119 3.20 9.39 8.57
CA ILE A 119 2.19 9.16 7.53
C ILE A 119 0.79 9.56 8.01
N LEU A 120 0.43 9.26 9.25
CA LEU A 120 -0.83 9.72 9.83
C LEU A 120 -0.92 11.25 9.86
N ALA A 121 0.16 11.94 10.25
CA ALA A 121 0.23 13.40 10.24
C ALA A 121 0.11 13.96 8.80
N LYS A 122 0.76 13.33 7.83
CA LYS A 122 0.66 13.69 6.40
C LYS A 122 -0.78 13.51 5.88
N VAL A 123 -1.46 12.42 6.23
CA VAL A 123 -2.90 12.21 5.90
C VAL A 123 -3.76 13.32 6.50
N ARG A 124 -3.57 13.65 7.78
CA ARG A 124 -4.34 14.71 8.44
C ARG A 124 -4.11 16.06 7.76
N ALA A 125 -2.85 16.44 7.55
CA ALA A 125 -2.48 17.69 6.90
C ALA A 125 -3.00 17.80 5.46
N HIS A 126 -2.97 16.69 4.69
CA HIS A 126 -3.50 16.60 3.35
C HIS A 126 -5.01 16.89 3.31
N LEU A 127 -5.76 16.27 4.21
CA LEU A 127 -7.21 16.48 4.34
C LEU A 127 -7.54 17.91 4.76
N ASP A 128 -6.80 18.46 5.71
CA ASP A 128 -7.01 19.83 6.21
C ASP A 128 -6.78 20.86 5.12
N ARG A 129 -5.67 20.74 4.36
CA ARG A 129 -5.37 21.65 3.25
C ARG A 129 -6.44 21.65 2.16
N ARG A 130 -7.17 20.54 2.00
CA ARG A 130 -8.25 20.39 1.03
C ARG A 130 -9.63 20.68 1.62
N GLY A 131 -9.68 21.22 2.84
CA GLY A 131 -10.91 21.64 3.49
C GLY A 131 -11.74 20.48 4.07
N PHE A 132 -11.15 19.29 4.28
CA PHE A 132 -11.80 18.15 4.91
C PHE A 132 -11.53 18.06 6.42
N THR A 133 -11.59 19.23 7.10
CA THR A 133 -11.32 19.35 8.54
C THR A 133 -12.37 18.68 9.43
N ASP A 134 -13.53 18.39 8.85
CA ASP A 134 -14.67 17.71 9.49
C ASP A 134 -14.55 16.16 9.48
N ILE A 135 -13.52 15.63 8.84
CA ILE A 135 -13.24 14.19 8.82
C ILE A 135 -12.26 13.86 9.96
N GLU A 136 -12.69 13.02 10.87
CA GLU A 136 -11.81 12.47 11.90
C GLU A 136 -10.86 11.42 11.32
N VAL A 137 -9.59 11.47 11.71
CA VAL A 137 -8.57 10.46 11.35
C VAL A 137 -8.12 9.77 12.62
N VAL A 138 -8.34 8.46 12.68
CA VAL A 138 -8.04 7.62 13.85
C VAL A 138 -7.01 6.57 13.50
N LYS A 139 -5.91 6.51 14.25
CA LYS A 139 -4.94 5.43 14.17
C LYS A 139 -5.49 4.19 14.87
N ILE A 140 -5.68 3.10 14.15
CA ILE A 140 -6.13 1.83 14.73
C ILE A 140 -4.93 1.01 15.21
N SER A 141 -3.90 0.91 14.37
CA SER A 141 -2.63 0.23 14.66
C SER A 141 -1.54 0.80 13.75
N GLY A 142 -0.30 0.44 13.99
CA GLY A 142 0.80 0.80 13.11
C GLY A 142 2.12 0.26 13.65
N GLU A 143 2.80 -0.53 12.81
CA GLU A 143 4.11 -1.07 13.07
C GLU A 143 5.13 -0.42 12.13
N PRO A 144 6.34 -0.10 12.59
CA PRO A 144 7.39 0.39 11.72
C PRO A 144 7.74 -0.66 10.66
N PRO A 145 7.94 -0.27 9.40
CA PRO A 145 8.43 -1.19 8.39
C PRO A 145 9.87 -1.60 8.71
N PHE A 146 10.23 -2.81 8.30
CA PHE A 146 11.57 -3.33 8.45
C PHE A 146 12.06 -3.92 7.12
N ARG A 147 13.34 -3.69 6.81
CA ARG A 147 14.03 -4.33 5.70
C ARG A 147 15.41 -4.75 6.18
N ALA A 148 15.72 -6.04 6.07
CA ALA A 148 17.03 -6.55 6.40
C ALA A 148 18.06 -6.14 5.34
N ASP A 149 19.29 -5.84 5.76
CA ASP A 149 20.43 -5.74 4.85
C ASP A 149 20.81 -7.16 4.39
N PRO A 150 20.67 -7.49 3.10
CA PRO A 150 21.01 -8.82 2.58
C PRO A 150 22.52 -9.13 2.69
N ASN A 151 23.39 -8.11 2.87
CA ASN A 151 24.82 -8.28 3.08
C ASN A 151 25.20 -8.52 4.56
N CYS A 152 24.27 -8.43 5.50
CA CYS A 152 24.56 -8.70 6.89
C CYS A 152 24.96 -10.18 7.12
N LEU A 153 25.75 -10.43 8.17
CA LEU A 153 26.27 -11.76 8.49
C LEU A 153 25.15 -12.80 8.66
N PHE A 154 24.02 -12.39 9.21
CA PHE A 154 22.88 -13.29 9.42
C PHE A 154 22.27 -13.71 8.07
N ALA A 155 21.93 -12.76 7.19
CA ALA A 155 21.38 -13.04 5.87
C ALA A 155 22.31 -13.94 5.06
N GLN A 156 23.60 -13.60 5.01
CA GLN A 156 24.64 -14.39 4.32
C GLN A 156 24.79 -15.81 4.91
N SER A 157 24.56 -15.97 6.20
CA SER A 157 24.58 -17.30 6.82
C SER A 157 23.35 -18.12 6.43
N VAL A 158 22.18 -17.51 6.38
CA VAL A 158 20.94 -18.16 5.92
C VAL A 158 21.08 -18.61 4.46
N ILE A 159 21.55 -17.74 3.56
CA ILE A 159 21.80 -18.07 2.15
C ILE A 159 22.72 -19.30 2.04
N ARG A 160 23.88 -19.28 2.71
CA ARG A 160 24.84 -20.39 2.67
C ARG A 160 24.26 -21.71 3.21
N CYS A 161 23.38 -21.65 4.21
CA CYS A 161 22.77 -22.87 4.77
C CYS A 161 21.60 -23.38 3.91
N ALA A 162 20.89 -22.49 3.23
CA ALA A 162 19.74 -22.83 2.40
C ALA A 162 20.16 -23.47 1.05
N GLN A 163 21.18 -22.94 0.42
CA GLN A 163 21.66 -23.41 -0.89
C GLN A 163 21.87 -24.94 -0.99
N PRO A 164 22.60 -25.61 -0.05
CA PRO A 164 22.78 -27.06 -0.10
C PRO A 164 21.49 -27.85 0.08
N VAL A 165 20.47 -27.29 0.73
CA VAL A 165 19.20 -27.95 1.02
C VAL A 165 18.23 -27.82 -0.16
N TYR A 166 18.15 -26.64 -0.75
CA TYR A 166 17.18 -26.34 -1.81
C TYR A 166 17.76 -26.43 -3.22
N GLY A 167 19.08 -26.47 -3.37
CA GLY A 167 19.77 -26.55 -4.67
C GLY A 167 19.75 -25.26 -5.50
N VAL A 168 19.17 -24.20 -4.94
CA VAL A 168 19.11 -22.83 -5.52
C VAL A 168 19.39 -21.80 -4.44
N ASP A 169 19.84 -20.64 -4.82
CA ASP A 169 19.94 -19.52 -3.89
C ASP A 169 18.52 -19.12 -3.43
N PRO A 170 18.31 -18.82 -2.14
CA PRO A 170 17.03 -18.32 -1.65
C PRO A 170 16.80 -16.91 -2.19
N ASP A 171 15.58 -16.67 -2.60
CA ASP A 171 15.07 -15.37 -3.05
C ASP A 171 14.92 -14.36 -1.90
#